data_c97b76c8be0030a5112f7a8b1d823908
#
_entry.id   c97b76c8be0030a5112f7a8b1d823908
#
_cell.length_a   1.000
_cell.length_b   1.000
_cell.length_c   1.000
_cell.angle_alpha   90.00
_cell.angle_beta   90.00
_cell.angle_gamma   90.00
#
_symmetry.space_group_name_H-M   'P 1'
#
loop_
_entity.id
_entity.type
_entity.pdbx_description
1 polymer ?
#
loop_
_entity_poly.entity_id
_entity_poly.type
_entity_poly.pdbx_seq_one_letter_code
_entity_poly.pdbx_strand_id
1 'polypeptide(L)'
;SVCRHYRVSYDGEGAHRADYDADVLSQVMYNMMNQLGHEATLDTLMDMEGGCEKYSSKKPYERNRPYHMTVFAKNKDGLKELFELITLSHTQYLVSMGKENGQPRIIKEEISKKWDNGNLLIGSSCQNGEIFELAHTRSKKELLEAMGYYDYIELQPLDCYKNLLDRGSITDVDDLKWYLQFIYDTAKEAGKMVIASSDAHYVNPNEKRLRDVYINAKAIGNARHPLYIYNKQARKATSNPNQHLLTTDEMLKAFEWMGEDVAYEVVVENTNKLKLLTEPIFPIKDKLYPPDIEGSDQKLRDICFETAHQWYGKDLPDIVEKRLTRELDSIIGHGYYVVYYISHLLVKKSNDDGYLVGSRGSVGSSFVATMSNI
;
A
#
# COMPACT_ATOMS: atom_id res chain seq x y z
N SER A 1 15.40 0.81 -26.16
CA SER A 1 14.94 -0.54 -26.51
C SER A 1 16.03 -1.56 -26.29
N VAL A 2 15.68 -2.82 -26.09
CA VAL A 2 16.60 -3.96 -25.92
C VAL A 2 17.52 -4.08 -27.15
N CYS A 3 16.97 -3.94 -28.36
CA CYS A 3 17.75 -3.99 -29.59
C CYS A 3 18.89 -2.96 -29.61
N ARG A 4 18.63 -1.71 -29.18
CA ARG A 4 19.67 -0.68 -29.10
C ARG A 4 20.76 -1.04 -28.09
N HIS A 5 20.39 -1.62 -26.94
CA HIS A 5 21.35 -2.05 -25.92
C HIS A 5 22.29 -3.13 -26.45
N TYR A 6 21.76 -4.10 -27.17
CA TYR A 6 22.52 -5.20 -27.77
C TYR A 6 23.04 -4.90 -29.18
N ARG A 7 22.93 -3.67 -29.65
CA ARG A 7 23.40 -3.18 -30.98
C ARG A 7 22.81 -3.96 -32.15
N VAL A 8 21.55 -4.38 -32.01
CA VAL A 8 20.78 -5.01 -33.09
C VAL A 8 19.97 -3.94 -33.80
N SER A 9 20.05 -3.94 -35.15
CA SER A 9 19.22 -3.03 -35.96
C SER A 9 17.75 -3.48 -35.88
N TYR A 10 16.86 -2.51 -35.62
CA TYR A 10 15.42 -2.73 -35.60
C TYR A 10 14.74 -1.64 -36.42
N ASP A 11 14.15 -2.05 -37.53
CA ASP A 11 13.41 -1.18 -38.40
C ASP A 11 11.91 -1.24 -38.08
N GLY A 12 11.33 -0.07 -37.82
CA GLY A 12 9.91 0.06 -37.50
C GLY A 12 8.96 -0.31 -38.64
N GLU A 13 9.43 -0.25 -39.91
CA GLU A 13 8.63 -0.65 -41.07
C GLU A 13 8.52 -2.19 -41.20
N GLY A 14 9.54 -2.92 -40.71
CA GLY A 14 9.55 -4.38 -40.62
C GLY A 14 8.87 -4.95 -39.37
N ALA A 15 8.58 -4.11 -38.40
CA ALA A 15 7.98 -4.51 -37.12
C ALA A 15 6.61 -5.17 -37.32
N HIS A 16 6.30 -6.14 -36.46
CA HIS A 16 5.07 -6.96 -36.49
C HIS A 16 4.98 -7.95 -37.66
N ARG A 17 6.07 -8.21 -38.36
CA ARG A 17 6.22 -9.37 -39.22
C ARG A 17 6.90 -10.48 -38.43
N ALA A 18 6.25 -11.63 -38.34
CA ALA A 18 6.72 -12.75 -37.49
C ALA A 18 8.13 -13.24 -37.84
N ASP A 19 8.48 -13.26 -39.12
CA ASP A 19 9.80 -13.61 -39.62
C ASP A 19 10.89 -12.59 -39.20
N TYR A 20 10.59 -11.31 -39.35
CA TYR A 20 11.49 -10.22 -38.98
C TYR A 20 11.67 -10.11 -37.48
N ASP A 21 10.60 -10.17 -36.71
CA ASP A 21 10.67 -10.10 -35.25
C ASP A 21 11.41 -11.33 -34.66
N ALA A 22 11.25 -12.52 -35.24
CA ALA A 22 12.02 -13.70 -34.87
C ALA A 22 13.51 -13.57 -35.17
N ASP A 23 13.88 -13.01 -36.33
CA ASP A 23 15.26 -12.78 -36.70
C ASP A 23 15.92 -11.75 -35.76
N VAL A 24 15.26 -10.63 -35.51
CA VAL A 24 15.73 -9.61 -34.54
C VAL A 24 15.91 -10.20 -33.15
N LEU A 25 14.95 -11.01 -32.69
CA LEU A 25 15.02 -11.65 -31.38
C LEU A 25 16.21 -12.63 -31.32
N SER A 26 16.45 -13.40 -32.40
CA SER A 26 17.59 -14.33 -32.45
C SER A 26 18.93 -13.60 -32.41
N GLN A 27 19.06 -12.45 -33.07
CA GLN A 27 20.26 -11.61 -33.02
C GLN A 27 20.48 -11.00 -31.63
N VAL A 28 19.40 -10.53 -30.99
CA VAL A 28 19.49 -10.05 -29.58
C VAL A 28 19.97 -11.19 -28.67
N MET A 29 19.35 -12.36 -28.79
CA MET A 29 19.73 -13.54 -28.00
C MET A 29 21.18 -13.95 -28.23
N TYR A 30 21.64 -13.98 -29.48
CA TYR A 30 23.02 -14.26 -29.81
C TYR A 30 23.99 -13.26 -29.19
N ASN A 31 23.67 -11.97 -29.25
CA ASN A 31 24.50 -10.94 -28.63
C ASN A 31 24.48 -10.98 -27.10
N MET A 32 23.37 -11.38 -26.48
CA MET A 32 23.29 -11.66 -25.06
C MET A 32 24.21 -12.82 -24.67
N MET A 33 24.14 -13.93 -25.40
CA MET A 33 24.98 -15.11 -25.16
C MET A 33 26.46 -14.78 -25.28
N ASN A 34 26.85 -13.99 -26.28
CA ASN A 34 28.23 -13.57 -26.47
C ASN A 34 28.77 -12.71 -25.32
N GLN A 35 27.91 -11.90 -24.69
CA GLN A 35 28.31 -11.11 -23.51
C GLN A 35 28.51 -11.97 -22.27
N LEU A 36 27.87 -13.13 -22.20
CA LEU A 36 28.02 -14.10 -21.11
C LEU A 36 29.23 -14.98 -21.26
N GLY A 37 29.87 -15.04 -22.46
CA GLY A 37 31.01 -15.85 -22.79
C GLY A 37 30.66 -17.12 -23.57
N HIS A 38 31.65 -17.72 -24.20
CA HIS A 38 31.47 -18.84 -25.14
C HIS A 38 30.97 -20.15 -24.50
N GLU A 39 30.94 -20.22 -23.15
CA GLU A 39 30.42 -21.37 -22.40
C GLU A 39 28.98 -21.24 -21.93
N ALA A 40 28.29 -20.14 -22.32
CA ALA A 40 26.90 -19.90 -21.92
C ALA A 40 25.96 -20.89 -22.62
N THR A 41 25.28 -21.70 -21.84
CA THR A 41 24.26 -22.66 -22.29
C THR A 41 22.86 -22.17 -21.94
N LEU A 42 21.82 -22.87 -22.44
CA LEU A 42 20.44 -22.63 -22.01
C LEU A 42 20.28 -22.79 -20.50
N ASP A 43 20.98 -23.76 -19.90
CA ASP A 43 20.98 -23.95 -18.45
C ASP A 43 21.61 -22.74 -17.73
N THR A 44 22.70 -22.17 -18.29
CA THR A 44 23.30 -20.93 -17.78
C THR A 44 22.30 -19.77 -17.81
N LEU A 45 21.48 -19.68 -18.85
CA LEU A 45 20.42 -18.65 -18.94
C LEU A 45 19.27 -18.91 -17.96
N MET A 46 18.90 -20.16 -17.74
CA MET A 46 17.86 -20.53 -16.76
C MET A 46 18.36 -20.33 -15.33
N ASP A 47 19.62 -20.68 -15.05
CA ASP A 47 20.28 -20.39 -13.76
C ASP A 47 20.48 -18.89 -13.50
N MET A 48 20.36 -18.06 -14.53
CA MET A 48 20.39 -16.60 -14.41
C MET A 48 19.13 -16.02 -13.74
N GLU A 49 18.09 -16.77 -13.46
CA GLU A 49 17.04 -16.35 -12.53
C GLU A 49 17.64 -16.04 -11.14
N GLY A 50 18.62 -16.81 -10.68
CA GLY A 50 19.45 -16.46 -9.52
C GLY A 50 20.63 -15.52 -9.85
N GLY A 51 21.03 -15.42 -11.13
CA GLY A 51 22.18 -14.66 -11.63
C GLY A 51 21.91 -13.18 -11.93
N CYS A 52 20.67 -12.72 -11.82
CA CYS A 52 20.32 -11.30 -12.00
C CYS A 52 21.04 -10.35 -11.03
N GLU A 53 21.42 -10.82 -9.86
CA GLU A 53 22.22 -10.05 -8.89
C GLU A 53 23.62 -9.73 -9.42
N LYS A 54 24.21 -10.61 -10.24
CA LYS A 54 25.53 -10.42 -10.84
C LYS A 54 25.56 -9.33 -11.92
N TYR A 55 24.43 -9.10 -12.62
CA TYR A 55 24.36 -8.20 -13.78
C TYR A 55 23.49 -6.97 -13.54
N SER A 56 22.82 -6.86 -12.41
CA SER A 56 22.03 -5.68 -12.03
C SER A 56 22.29 -5.33 -10.58
N SER A 57 22.53 -4.06 -10.32
CA SER A 57 22.57 -3.52 -8.95
C SER A 57 21.21 -3.52 -8.24
N LYS A 58 20.12 -3.84 -8.96
CA LYS A 58 18.76 -3.85 -8.44
C LYS A 58 18.29 -5.27 -8.20
N LYS A 59 17.71 -5.51 -7.04
CA LYS A 59 17.10 -6.80 -6.66
C LYS A 59 15.84 -7.09 -7.51
N PRO A 60 15.41 -8.35 -7.67
CA PRO A 60 14.21 -8.69 -8.45
C PRO A 60 12.97 -7.89 -8.04
N TYR A 61 12.69 -7.73 -6.75
CA TYR A 61 11.54 -6.97 -6.26
C TYR A 61 11.60 -5.46 -6.59
N GLU A 62 12.77 -4.90 -6.87
CA GLU A 62 12.94 -3.51 -7.28
C GLU A 62 12.64 -3.29 -8.77
N ARG A 63 12.81 -4.33 -9.60
CA ARG A 63 12.66 -4.29 -11.05
C ARG A 63 11.31 -4.76 -11.54
N ASN A 64 10.80 -5.82 -10.92
CA ASN A 64 9.56 -6.46 -11.37
C ASN A 64 8.36 -5.57 -11.08
N ARG A 65 7.34 -5.66 -11.94
CA ARG A 65 6.05 -5.02 -11.68
C ARG A 65 5.41 -5.65 -10.45
N PRO A 66 5.03 -4.85 -9.43
CA PRO A 66 4.32 -5.39 -8.29
C PRO A 66 2.85 -5.66 -8.65
N TYR A 67 2.28 -6.67 -8.02
CA TYR A 67 0.85 -6.95 -8.04
C TYR A 67 0.17 -6.44 -6.79
N HIS A 68 -1.10 -6.08 -6.91
CA HIS A 68 -1.95 -5.82 -5.75
C HIS A 68 -2.34 -7.14 -5.09
N MET A 69 -2.47 -7.10 -3.77
CA MET A 69 -2.91 -8.22 -2.96
C MET A 69 -3.73 -7.68 -1.79
N THR A 70 -4.80 -8.37 -1.44
CA THR A 70 -5.59 -8.08 -0.23
C THR A 70 -5.12 -9.00 0.89
N VAL A 71 -4.87 -8.44 2.06
CA VAL A 71 -4.51 -9.22 3.24
C VAL A 71 -5.43 -8.85 4.41
N PHE A 72 -6.18 -9.82 4.94
CA PHE A 72 -7.01 -9.65 6.13
C PHE A 72 -6.36 -10.26 7.36
N ALA A 73 -6.40 -9.53 8.47
CA ALA A 73 -6.13 -10.09 9.78
C ALA A 73 -7.36 -10.87 10.28
N LYS A 74 -7.21 -12.14 10.60
CA LYS A 74 -8.29 -12.98 11.14
C LYS A 74 -8.58 -12.69 12.60
N ASN A 75 -7.54 -12.31 13.35
CA ASN A 75 -7.57 -12.12 14.79
C ASN A 75 -6.53 -11.05 15.20
N LYS A 76 -6.37 -10.84 16.50
CA LYS A 76 -5.44 -9.84 17.04
C LYS A 76 -3.96 -10.13 16.70
N ASP A 77 -3.55 -11.39 16.63
CA ASP A 77 -2.19 -11.77 16.26
C ASP A 77 -1.95 -11.49 14.77
N GLY A 78 -2.94 -11.77 13.91
CA GLY A 78 -2.92 -11.40 12.50
C GLY A 78 -2.83 -9.88 12.29
N LEU A 79 -3.46 -9.06 13.13
CA LEU A 79 -3.30 -7.62 13.08
C LEU A 79 -1.85 -7.19 13.35
N LYS A 80 -1.18 -7.82 14.31
CA LYS A 80 0.24 -7.57 14.58
C LYS A 80 1.11 -7.97 13.39
N GLU A 81 0.87 -9.16 12.82
CA GLU A 81 1.58 -9.65 11.64
C GLU A 81 1.37 -8.74 10.43
N LEU A 82 0.16 -8.23 10.22
CA LEU A 82 -0.14 -7.25 9.17
C LEU A 82 0.65 -5.95 9.36
N PHE A 83 0.75 -5.43 10.58
CA PHE A 83 1.58 -4.25 10.88
C PHE A 83 3.07 -4.50 10.63
N GLU A 84 3.57 -5.70 10.93
CA GLU A 84 4.95 -6.10 10.64
C GLU A 84 5.19 -6.13 9.11
N LEU A 85 4.27 -6.70 8.32
CA LEU A 85 4.35 -6.69 6.86
C LEU A 85 4.35 -5.27 6.28
N ILE A 86 3.47 -4.39 6.78
CA ILE A 86 3.43 -2.98 6.38
C ILE A 86 4.74 -2.29 6.73
N THR A 87 5.29 -2.55 7.91
CA THR A 87 6.58 -1.99 8.34
C THR A 87 7.70 -2.43 7.41
N LEU A 88 7.79 -3.73 7.08
CA LEU A 88 8.78 -4.27 6.14
C LEU A 88 8.66 -3.62 4.76
N SER A 89 7.43 -3.43 4.25
CA SER A 89 7.20 -2.81 2.95
C SER A 89 7.66 -1.35 2.88
N HIS A 90 7.58 -0.61 3.99
CA HIS A 90 7.97 0.81 4.08
C HIS A 90 9.41 1.03 4.55
N THR A 91 10.13 -0.02 4.89
CA THR A 91 11.54 0.05 5.33
C THR A 91 12.44 -0.78 4.42
N GLN A 92 12.45 -2.09 4.60
CA GLN A 92 13.34 -3.00 3.89
C GLN A 92 13.04 -3.11 2.39
N TYR A 93 11.74 -3.08 2.03
CA TYR A 93 11.26 -3.26 0.67
C TYR A 93 10.71 -1.99 0.02
N LEU A 94 11.07 -0.83 0.55
CA LEU A 94 10.72 0.47 -0.04
C LEU A 94 11.59 0.71 -1.28
N VAL A 95 10.96 0.72 -2.45
CA VAL A 95 11.67 0.90 -3.73
C VAL A 95 11.65 2.37 -4.13
N SER A 96 12.83 2.96 -4.31
CA SER A 96 12.95 4.33 -4.79
C SER A 96 12.66 4.39 -6.31
N MET A 97 11.70 5.21 -6.69
CA MET A 97 11.28 5.44 -8.07
C MET A 97 11.87 6.73 -8.64
N GLY A 98 13.20 6.84 -8.64
CA GLY A 98 13.91 8.03 -9.13
C GLY A 98 13.74 9.24 -8.23
N LYS A 99 13.19 10.36 -8.77
CA LYS A 99 12.90 11.57 -7.99
C LYS A 99 11.57 11.52 -7.25
N GLU A 100 10.81 10.46 -7.41
CA GLU A 100 9.50 10.27 -6.81
C GLU A 100 9.63 9.58 -5.45
N ASN A 101 8.58 9.71 -4.63
CA ASN A 101 8.50 9.01 -3.36
C ASN A 101 8.63 7.50 -3.56
N GLY A 102 9.23 6.81 -2.59
CA GLY A 102 9.40 5.37 -2.63
C GLY A 102 8.06 4.64 -2.75
N GLN A 103 8.06 3.53 -3.48
CA GLN A 103 6.92 2.62 -3.58
C GLN A 103 7.11 1.47 -2.58
N PRO A 104 6.23 1.33 -1.58
CA PRO A 104 6.29 0.19 -0.67
C PRO A 104 5.93 -1.09 -1.44
N ARG A 105 6.72 -2.12 -1.30
CA ARG A 105 6.54 -3.45 -1.88
C ARG A 105 6.76 -4.51 -0.82
N ILE A 106 6.37 -5.72 -1.10
CA ILE A 106 6.71 -6.87 -0.27
C ILE A 106 6.85 -8.11 -1.16
N ILE A 107 7.74 -8.99 -0.80
CA ILE A 107 7.93 -10.26 -1.51
C ILE A 107 7.02 -11.34 -0.93
N LYS A 108 6.60 -12.30 -1.76
CA LYS A 108 5.69 -13.39 -1.37
C LYS A 108 6.25 -14.21 -0.20
N GLU A 109 7.58 -14.41 -0.14
CA GLU A 109 8.24 -15.17 0.92
C GLU A 109 8.01 -14.55 2.32
N GLU A 110 8.02 -13.23 2.44
CA GLU A 110 7.75 -12.57 3.72
C GLU A 110 6.26 -12.68 4.11
N ILE A 111 5.38 -12.63 3.12
CA ILE A 111 3.95 -12.84 3.34
C ILE A 111 3.70 -14.29 3.77
N SER A 112 4.29 -15.28 3.07
CA SER A 112 4.13 -16.71 3.36
C SER A 112 4.55 -17.07 4.78
N LYS A 113 5.67 -16.53 5.27
CA LYS A 113 6.13 -16.72 6.66
C LYS A 113 5.09 -16.31 7.71
N LYS A 114 4.26 -15.30 7.41
CA LYS A 114 3.18 -14.85 8.30
C LYS A 114 1.89 -15.61 8.05
N TRP A 115 1.58 -15.89 6.78
CA TRP A 115 0.39 -16.65 6.41
C TRP A 115 0.39 -18.07 6.98
N ASP A 116 1.55 -18.72 7.00
CA ASP A 116 1.74 -20.07 7.56
C ASP A 116 1.36 -20.15 9.07
N ASN A 117 1.33 -19.02 9.78
CA ASN A 117 0.84 -18.96 11.16
C ASN A 117 -0.70 -19.12 11.26
N GLY A 118 -1.42 -19.01 10.15
CA GLY A 118 -2.87 -19.19 10.06
C GLY A 118 -3.71 -18.00 10.55
N ASN A 119 -3.08 -16.85 10.84
CA ASN A 119 -3.74 -15.64 11.36
C ASN A 119 -4.13 -14.63 10.28
N LEU A 120 -3.71 -14.85 9.03
CA LEU A 120 -4.00 -14.00 7.88
C LEU A 120 -4.86 -14.73 6.85
N LEU A 121 -5.59 -13.95 6.04
CA LEU A 121 -6.24 -14.41 4.81
C LEU A 121 -5.71 -13.59 3.66
N ILE A 122 -5.43 -14.25 2.54
CA ILE A 122 -4.86 -13.64 1.34
C ILE A 122 -5.88 -13.70 0.20
N GLY A 123 -6.22 -12.54 -0.35
CA GLY A 123 -7.09 -12.38 -1.52
C GLY A 123 -6.35 -11.88 -2.75
N SER A 124 -6.88 -12.22 -3.93
CA SER A 124 -6.29 -11.90 -5.24
C SER A 124 -6.37 -10.41 -5.62
N SER A 125 -7.14 -9.61 -4.87
CA SER A 125 -7.34 -8.19 -5.12
C SER A 125 -7.97 -7.87 -6.50
N CYS A 126 -7.66 -6.71 -7.09
CA CYS A 126 -8.35 -6.10 -8.24
C CYS A 126 -7.65 -6.35 -9.58
N GLN A 127 -8.04 -5.59 -10.62
CA GLN A 127 -7.44 -5.64 -11.97
C GLN A 127 -5.90 -5.50 -12.00
N ASN A 128 -5.27 -4.99 -10.94
CA ASN A 128 -3.82 -4.92 -10.80
C ASN A 128 -3.25 -6.11 -10.01
N GLY A 129 -4.08 -7.07 -9.62
CA GLY A 129 -3.67 -8.32 -8.98
C GLY A 129 -3.09 -9.32 -9.97
N GLU A 130 -2.35 -10.30 -9.44
CA GLU A 130 -1.69 -11.34 -10.25
C GLU A 130 -2.71 -12.20 -11.02
N ILE A 131 -3.81 -12.59 -10.36
CA ILE A 131 -4.81 -13.50 -10.96
C ILE A 131 -5.46 -12.89 -12.21
N PHE A 132 -5.82 -11.60 -12.16
CA PHE A 132 -6.39 -10.93 -13.33
C PHE A 132 -5.36 -10.79 -14.47
N GLU A 133 -4.12 -10.45 -14.17
CA GLU A 133 -3.03 -10.37 -15.16
C GLU A 133 -2.79 -11.72 -15.83
N LEU A 134 -2.70 -12.79 -15.04
CA LEU A 134 -2.46 -14.15 -15.57
C LEU A 134 -3.62 -14.67 -16.40
N ALA A 135 -4.86 -14.33 -16.04
CA ALA A 135 -6.04 -14.79 -16.75
C ALA A 135 -6.06 -14.41 -18.25
N HIS A 136 -5.46 -13.28 -18.60
CA HIS A 136 -5.40 -12.85 -20.00
C HIS A 136 -4.00 -12.88 -20.64
N THR A 137 -2.98 -13.31 -19.90
CA THR A 137 -1.59 -13.37 -20.42
C THR A 137 -1.00 -14.78 -20.40
N ARG A 138 -1.61 -15.73 -19.67
CA ARG A 138 -1.04 -17.04 -19.39
C ARG A 138 -2.01 -18.18 -19.63
N SER A 139 -1.49 -19.40 -19.55
CA SER A 139 -2.29 -20.62 -19.68
C SER A 139 -3.15 -20.86 -18.43
N LYS A 140 -4.24 -21.65 -18.61
CA LYS A 140 -5.09 -22.10 -17.49
C LYS A 140 -4.28 -22.83 -16.41
N LYS A 141 -3.25 -23.60 -16.79
CA LYS A 141 -2.39 -24.31 -15.84
C LYS A 141 -1.63 -23.35 -14.92
N GLU A 142 -1.01 -22.32 -15.49
CA GLU A 142 -0.30 -21.30 -14.72
C GLU A 142 -1.26 -20.51 -13.81
N LEU A 143 -2.47 -20.23 -14.29
CA LEU A 143 -3.51 -19.58 -13.49
C LEU A 143 -3.93 -20.45 -12.30
N LEU A 144 -4.14 -21.74 -12.48
CA LEU A 144 -4.45 -22.70 -11.41
C LEU A 144 -3.33 -22.76 -10.37
N GLU A 145 -2.08 -22.83 -10.82
CA GLU A 145 -0.91 -22.84 -9.94
C GLU A 145 -0.85 -21.56 -9.10
N ALA A 146 -1.04 -20.41 -9.74
CA ALA A 146 -1.04 -19.11 -9.05
C ALA A 146 -2.18 -18.99 -8.02
N MET A 147 -3.38 -19.50 -8.32
CA MET A 147 -4.52 -19.51 -7.41
C MET A 147 -4.24 -20.31 -6.12
N GLY A 148 -3.31 -21.26 -6.15
CA GLY A 148 -2.86 -22.00 -4.99
C GLY A 148 -2.36 -21.10 -3.84
N TYR A 149 -1.83 -19.95 -4.17
CA TYR A 149 -1.28 -18.98 -3.20
C TYR A 149 -2.34 -18.14 -2.48
N TYR A 150 -3.61 -18.19 -2.86
CA TYR A 150 -4.66 -17.35 -2.31
C TYR A 150 -5.67 -18.16 -1.51
N ASP A 151 -6.22 -17.58 -0.43
CA ASP A 151 -7.34 -18.17 0.31
C ASP A 151 -8.65 -17.99 -0.44
N TYR A 152 -8.81 -16.86 -1.11
CA TYR A 152 -9.98 -16.53 -1.90
C TYR A 152 -9.63 -15.65 -3.11
N ILE A 153 -10.51 -15.67 -4.09
CA ILE A 153 -10.37 -14.91 -5.34
C ILE A 153 -11.42 -13.80 -5.37
N GLU A 154 -11.03 -12.61 -5.82
CA GLU A 154 -11.90 -11.44 -5.91
C GLU A 154 -12.30 -11.15 -7.36
N LEU A 155 -13.57 -10.84 -7.56
CA LEU A 155 -14.10 -10.27 -8.80
C LEU A 155 -14.70 -8.89 -8.49
N GLN A 156 -14.55 -7.94 -9.42
CA GLN A 156 -15.12 -6.61 -9.32
C GLN A 156 -16.21 -6.40 -10.39
N PRO A 157 -17.13 -5.42 -10.18
CA PRO A 157 -18.07 -5.01 -11.21
C PRO A 157 -17.37 -4.58 -12.51
N LEU A 158 -18.03 -4.80 -13.66
CA LEU A 158 -17.48 -4.46 -14.98
C LEU A 158 -17.01 -2.99 -15.07
N ASP A 159 -17.69 -2.08 -14.40
CA ASP A 159 -17.34 -0.66 -14.36
C ASP A 159 -15.96 -0.37 -13.75
N CYS A 160 -15.45 -1.26 -12.90
CA CYS A 160 -14.11 -1.14 -12.32
C CYS A 160 -13.00 -1.33 -13.36
N TYR A 161 -13.30 -1.94 -14.50
CA TYR A 161 -12.37 -2.23 -15.59
C TYR A 161 -12.48 -1.25 -16.78
N LYS A 162 -13.30 -0.21 -16.66
CA LYS A 162 -13.55 0.75 -17.75
C LYS A 162 -12.28 1.34 -18.35
N ASN A 163 -11.28 1.62 -17.53
CA ASN A 163 -10.01 2.14 -17.98
C ASN A 163 -9.24 1.16 -18.89
N LEU A 164 -9.43 -0.14 -18.77
CA LEU A 164 -8.82 -1.17 -19.62
C LEU A 164 -9.52 -1.24 -20.99
N LEU A 165 -10.84 -1.14 -20.99
CA LEU A 165 -11.65 -1.05 -22.22
C LEU A 165 -11.31 0.24 -22.99
N ASP A 166 -11.30 1.38 -22.33
CA ASP A 166 -10.98 2.68 -22.96
C ASP A 166 -9.57 2.75 -23.55
N ARG A 167 -8.62 1.97 -23.01
CA ARG A 167 -7.24 1.87 -23.53
C ARG A 167 -7.07 0.80 -24.61
N GLY A 168 -8.09 0.00 -24.87
CA GLY A 168 -8.00 -1.17 -25.77
C GLY A 168 -7.10 -2.29 -25.23
N SER A 169 -6.87 -2.35 -23.92
CA SER A 169 -6.17 -3.47 -23.28
C SER A 169 -7.04 -4.72 -23.23
N ILE A 170 -8.35 -4.54 -23.23
CA ILE A 170 -9.39 -5.55 -23.42
C ILE A 170 -10.26 -5.04 -24.57
N THR A 171 -10.62 -5.90 -25.50
CA THR A 171 -11.27 -5.52 -26.76
C THR A 171 -12.63 -4.87 -26.53
N ASP A 172 -13.47 -5.53 -25.74
CA ASP A 172 -14.81 -5.09 -25.41
C ASP A 172 -15.35 -5.69 -24.10
N VAL A 173 -16.60 -5.41 -23.78
CA VAL A 173 -17.25 -5.88 -22.56
C VAL A 173 -17.47 -7.39 -22.56
N ASP A 174 -17.66 -8.01 -23.71
CA ASP A 174 -17.90 -9.45 -23.78
C ASP A 174 -16.58 -10.23 -23.57
N ASP A 175 -15.46 -9.72 -24.10
CA ASP A 175 -14.12 -10.21 -23.74
C ASP A 175 -13.87 -10.10 -22.22
N LEU A 176 -14.21 -8.95 -21.61
CA LEU A 176 -14.07 -8.77 -20.17
C LEU A 176 -14.89 -9.77 -19.37
N LYS A 177 -16.16 -9.97 -19.74
CA LYS A 177 -17.02 -10.99 -19.12
C LYS A 177 -16.43 -12.38 -19.25
N TRP A 178 -15.88 -12.70 -20.43
CA TRP A 178 -15.22 -13.99 -20.66
C TRP A 178 -14.03 -14.19 -19.71
N TYR A 179 -13.17 -13.18 -19.52
CA TYR A 179 -12.05 -13.27 -18.58
C TYR A 179 -12.53 -13.45 -17.13
N LEU A 180 -13.53 -12.70 -16.70
CA LEU A 180 -14.06 -12.82 -15.35
C LEU A 180 -14.75 -14.16 -15.11
N GLN A 181 -15.49 -14.68 -16.10
CA GLN A 181 -16.06 -16.03 -16.06
C GLN A 181 -14.95 -17.09 -16.00
N PHE A 182 -13.91 -16.95 -16.82
CA PHE A 182 -12.77 -17.85 -16.83
C PHE A 182 -12.03 -17.88 -15.48
N ILE A 183 -11.86 -16.72 -14.81
CA ILE A 183 -11.32 -16.65 -13.46
C ILE A 183 -12.23 -17.38 -12.47
N TYR A 184 -13.54 -17.15 -12.53
CA TYR A 184 -14.52 -17.82 -11.67
C TYR A 184 -14.47 -19.35 -11.83
N ASP A 185 -14.56 -19.84 -13.05
CA ASP A 185 -14.57 -21.28 -13.33
C ASP A 185 -13.25 -21.94 -12.91
N THR A 186 -12.12 -21.28 -13.17
CA THR A 186 -10.80 -21.78 -12.76
C THR A 186 -10.65 -21.79 -11.25
N ALA A 187 -11.17 -20.78 -10.54
CA ALA A 187 -11.16 -20.72 -9.09
C ALA A 187 -12.03 -21.84 -8.46
N LYS A 188 -13.19 -22.11 -9.06
CA LYS A 188 -14.05 -23.25 -8.64
C LYS A 188 -13.33 -24.58 -8.83
N GLU A 189 -12.63 -24.79 -9.95
CA GLU A 189 -11.81 -25.98 -10.20
C GLU A 189 -10.65 -26.10 -9.18
N ALA A 190 -10.03 -24.98 -8.82
CA ALA A 190 -9.00 -24.92 -7.77
C ALA A 190 -9.55 -25.08 -6.33
N GLY A 191 -10.87 -25.23 -6.16
CA GLY A 191 -11.52 -25.29 -4.83
C GLY A 191 -11.45 -23.98 -4.04
N LYS A 192 -11.26 -22.84 -4.72
CA LYS A 192 -11.16 -21.54 -4.08
C LYS A 192 -12.52 -20.86 -3.97
N MET A 193 -12.73 -20.19 -2.85
CA MET A 193 -13.88 -19.31 -2.64
C MET A 193 -13.74 -18.08 -3.54
N VAL A 194 -14.79 -17.70 -4.27
CA VAL A 194 -14.84 -16.47 -5.06
C VAL A 194 -15.77 -15.48 -4.39
N ILE A 195 -15.31 -14.25 -4.21
CA ILE A 195 -16.12 -13.17 -3.66
C ILE A 195 -16.22 -12.00 -4.66
N ALA A 196 -17.29 -11.23 -4.56
CA ALA A 196 -17.44 -9.97 -5.26
C ALA A 196 -17.07 -8.81 -4.32
N SER A 197 -16.18 -7.92 -4.78
CA SER A 197 -15.82 -6.69 -4.08
C SER A 197 -16.04 -5.47 -4.98
N SER A 198 -16.50 -4.34 -4.44
CA SER A 198 -16.80 -3.14 -5.24
C SER A 198 -15.57 -2.29 -5.57
N ASP A 199 -14.38 -2.62 -5.04
CA ASP A 199 -13.18 -1.79 -5.14
C ASP A 199 -13.46 -0.30 -4.81
N ALA A 200 -14.25 -0.07 -3.76
CA ALA A 200 -14.77 1.25 -3.42
C ALA A 200 -13.66 2.20 -2.96
N HIS A 201 -13.58 3.37 -3.60
CA HIS A 201 -12.64 4.45 -3.30
C HIS A 201 -13.31 5.75 -2.88
N TYR A 202 -14.62 5.83 -2.97
CA TYR A 202 -15.47 6.94 -2.52
C TYR A 202 -16.88 6.43 -2.26
N VAL A 203 -17.68 7.18 -1.51
CA VAL A 203 -19.00 6.73 -1.04
C VAL A 203 -20.08 6.94 -2.10
N ASN A 204 -20.26 8.16 -2.57
CA ASN A 204 -21.37 8.52 -3.44
C ASN A 204 -20.95 8.67 -4.91
N PRO A 205 -21.76 8.27 -5.89
CA PRO A 205 -21.44 8.37 -7.33
C PRO A 205 -21.01 9.79 -7.78
N ASN A 206 -21.56 10.84 -7.20
CA ASN A 206 -21.21 12.23 -7.52
C ASN A 206 -19.81 12.65 -7.04
N GLU A 207 -19.19 11.88 -6.15
CA GLU A 207 -17.84 12.13 -5.64
C GLU A 207 -16.75 11.65 -6.62
N LYS A 208 -17.13 10.94 -7.68
CA LYS A 208 -16.21 10.54 -8.76
C LYS A 208 -15.36 11.70 -9.26
N ARG A 209 -15.96 12.89 -9.41
CA ARG A 209 -15.23 14.10 -9.82
C ARG A 209 -14.10 14.50 -8.87
N LEU A 210 -14.28 14.27 -7.55
CA LEU A 210 -13.24 14.52 -6.54
C LEU A 210 -12.12 13.49 -6.67
N ARG A 211 -12.48 12.23 -6.89
CA ARG A 211 -11.53 11.16 -7.19
C ARG A 211 -10.72 11.48 -8.46
N ASP A 212 -11.37 11.98 -9.51
CA ASP A 212 -10.70 12.38 -10.76
C ASP A 212 -9.70 13.53 -10.52
N VAL A 213 -10.05 14.51 -9.71
CA VAL A 213 -9.13 15.57 -9.29
C VAL A 213 -7.94 14.98 -8.53
N TYR A 214 -8.19 14.10 -7.57
CA TYR A 214 -7.15 13.45 -6.78
C TYR A 214 -6.16 12.64 -7.65
N ILE A 215 -6.66 11.85 -8.60
CA ILE A 215 -5.84 11.08 -9.54
C ILE A 215 -4.97 12.00 -10.41
N ASN A 216 -5.49 13.16 -10.83
CA ASN A 216 -4.80 14.06 -11.73
C ASN A 216 -3.95 15.14 -11.01
N ALA A 217 -4.14 15.35 -9.73
CA ALA A 217 -3.38 16.30 -8.94
C ALA A 217 -1.91 15.84 -8.74
N LYS A 218 -1.06 16.80 -8.41
CA LYS A 218 0.29 16.53 -7.90
C LYS A 218 0.21 16.38 -6.38
N ALA A 219 0.73 15.30 -5.87
CA ALA A 219 0.94 15.12 -4.44
C ALA A 219 2.22 15.80 -3.95
N ILE A 220 2.50 15.72 -2.67
CA ILE A 220 3.74 16.21 -2.05
C ILE A 220 4.95 15.56 -2.77
N GLY A 221 5.96 16.36 -3.05
CA GLY A 221 7.15 15.90 -3.81
C GLY A 221 6.91 15.69 -5.31
N ASN A 222 5.81 16.23 -5.87
CA ASN A 222 5.37 16.03 -7.26
C ASN A 222 5.02 14.59 -7.62
N ALA A 223 4.82 13.70 -6.65
CA ALA A 223 4.35 12.34 -6.89
C ALA A 223 3.01 12.34 -7.63
N ARG A 224 2.79 11.31 -8.45
CA ARG A 224 1.55 11.12 -9.21
C ARG A 224 0.84 9.87 -8.75
N HIS A 225 -0.47 9.92 -8.80
CA HIS A 225 -1.29 8.76 -8.51
C HIS A 225 -0.98 7.62 -9.50
N PRO A 226 -1.00 6.33 -9.09
CA PRO A 226 -0.74 5.19 -9.99
C PRO A 226 -1.63 5.15 -11.24
N LEU A 227 -2.87 5.63 -11.16
CA LEU A 227 -3.78 5.74 -12.30
C LEU A 227 -3.52 6.97 -13.18
N TYR A 228 -2.57 7.85 -12.84
CA TYR A 228 -2.29 9.03 -13.64
C TYR A 228 -1.69 8.65 -15.00
N ILE A 229 -2.29 9.17 -16.07
CA ILE A 229 -1.86 8.92 -17.44
C ILE A 229 -1.01 10.10 -17.91
N TYR A 230 0.29 9.87 -18.16
CA TYR A 230 1.24 10.91 -18.58
C TYR A 230 0.94 11.45 -19.99
N ASN A 231 0.54 10.58 -20.91
CA ASN A 231 0.14 11.01 -22.25
C ASN A 231 -1.17 11.81 -22.20
N LYS A 232 -1.11 13.07 -22.62
CA LYS A 232 -2.25 14.01 -22.54
C LYS A 232 -3.43 13.59 -23.43
N GLN A 233 -3.17 13.00 -24.59
CA GLN A 233 -4.23 12.53 -25.50
C GLN A 233 -4.90 11.28 -24.93
N ALA A 234 -4.11 10.30 -24.52
CA ALA A 234 -4.62 9.09 -23.86
C ALA A 234 -5.43 9.44 -22.60
N ARG A 235 -4.96 10.39 -21.76
CA ARG A 235 -5.68 10.83 -20.57
C ARG A 235 -7.05 11.46 -20.88
N LYS A 236 -7.18 12.13 -22.02
CA LYS A 236 -8.48 12.68 -22.44
C LYS A 236 -9.43 11.61 -22.96
N ALA A 237 -8.89 10.54 -23.54
CA ALA A 237 -9.66 9.43 -24.09
C ALA A 237 -10.04 8.37 -23.08
N THR A 238 -9.37 8.32 -21.92
CA THR A 238 -9.58 7.29 -20.88
C THR A 238 -10.35 7.86 -19.71
N SER A 239 -11.44 7.23 -19.33
CA SER A 239 -12.17 7.52 -18.09
C SER A 239 -11.57 6.75 -16.92
N ASN A 240 -11.53 7.37 -15.74
CA ASN A 240 -11.25 6.63 -14.52
C ASN A 240 -12.43 5.68 -14.21
N PRO A 241 -12.19 4.52 -13.60
CA PRO A 241 -13.24 3.57 -13.27
C PRO A 241 -14.26 4.15 -12.29
N ASN A 242 -15.49 3.64 -12.33
CA ASN A 242 -16.50 3.90 -11.33
C ASN A 242 -16.24 3.00 -10.12
N GLN A 243 -15.91 3.61 -8.99
CA GLN A 243 -15.46 2.92 -7.79
C GLN A 243 -16.14 3.51 -6.53
N HIS A 244 -17.45 3.78 -6.62
CA HIS A 244 -18.25 4.18 -5.45
C HIS A 244 -18.69 2.95 -4.65
N LEU A 245 -19.05 3.16 -3.40
CA LEU A 245 -19.59 2.12 -2.55
C LEU A 245 -20.95 1.67 -3.09
N LEU A 246 -21.07 0.39 -3.41
CA LEU A 246 -22.29 -0.23 -3.88
C LEU A 246 -23.02 -0.91 -2.72
N THR A 247 -24.34 -0.79 -2.70
CA THR A 247 -25.21 -1.57 -1.84
C THR A 247 -25.25 -3.04 -2.31
N THR A 248 -25.78 -3.93 -1.46
CA THR A 248 -25.94 -5.35 -1.84
C THR A 248 -26.78 -5.52 -3.11
N ASP A 249 -27.88 -4.78 -3.25
CA ASP A 249 -28.75 -4.85 -4.41
C ASP A 249 -28.04 -4.35 -5.69
N GLU A 250 -27.27 -3.27 -5.58
CA GLU A 250 -26.45 -2.76 -6.69
C GLU A 250 -25.34 -3.76 -7.07
N MET A 251 -24.72 -4.42 -6.10
CA MET A 251 -23.73 -5.45 -6.33
C MET A 251 -24.37 -6.68 -7.03
N LEU A 252 -25.51 -7.17 -6.57
CA LEU A 252 -26.24 -8.25 -7.21
C LEU A 252 -26.57 -7.92 -8.66
N LYS A 253 -27.06 -6.70 -8.92
CA LYS A 253 -27.31 -6.22 -10.27
C LYS A 253 -26.04 -6.14 -11.13
N ALA A 254 -24.92 -5.72 -10.55
CA ALA A 254 -23.64 -5.63 -11.27
C ALA A 254 -23.08 -7.00 -11.69
N PHE A 255 -23.51 -8.08 -11.03
CA PHE A 255 -23.10 -9.47 -11.32
C PHE A 255 -24.20 -10.31 -11.96
N GLU A 256 -25.42 -9.76 -12.25
CA GLU A 256 -26.54 -10.51 -12.85
C GLU A 256 -26.18 -11.18 -14.19
N TRP A 257 -25.19 -10.66 -14.91
CA TRP A 257 -24.70 -11.24 -16.16
C TRP A 257 -24.04 -12.62 -16.00
N MET A 258 -23.63 -13.02 -14.77
CA MET A 258 -23.13 -14.35 -14.45
C MET A 258 -24.25 -15.35 -14.10
N GLY A 259 -25.50 -14.89 -14.03
CA GLY A 259 -26.65 -15.63 -13.55
C GLY A 259 -26.94 -15.36 -12.06
N GLU A 260 -28.23 -15.44 -11.68
CA GLU A 260 -28.70 -15.09 -10.34
C GLU A 260 -28.02 -15.91 -9.22
N ASP A 261 -27.88 -17.22 -9.43
CA ASP A 261 -27.26 -18.12 -8.45
C ASP A 261 -25.80 -17.76 -8.19
N VAL A 262 -25.01 -17.52 -9.26
CA VAL A 262 -23.61 -17.15 -9.15
C VAL A 262 -23.46 -15.75 -8.53
N ALA A 263 -24.29 -14.79 -8.97
CA ALA A 263 -24.30 -13.45 -8.40
C ALA A 263 -24.58 -13.50 -6.90
N TYR A 264 -25.57 -14.28 -6.45
CA TYR A 264 -25.87 -14.45 -5.04
C TYR A 264 -24.74 -15.16 -4.27
N GLU A 265 -24.16 -16.21 -4.85
CA GLU A 265 -23.00 -16.90 -4.27
C GLU A 265 -21.85 -15.92 -3.98
N VAL A 266 -21.40 -15.16 -4.99
CA VAL A 266 -20.18 -14.33 -4.85
C VAL A 266 -20.42 -13.04 -4.07
N VAL A 267 -21.64 -12.45 -4.16
CA VAL A 267 -21.96 -11.18 -3.50
C VAL A 267 -22.39 -11.38 -2.06
N VAL A 268 -23.21 -12.40 -1.78
CA VAL A 268 -23.86 -12.57 -0.47
C VAL A 268 -23.28 -13.71 0.32
N GLU A 269 -23.34 -14.94 -0.22
CA GLU A 269 -22.94 -16.13 0.56
C GLU A 269 -21.45 -16.12 0.91
N ASN A 270 -20.59 -15.96 -0.11
CA ASN A 270 -19.16 -16.09 0.07
C ASN A 270 -18.54 -14.90 0.83
N THR A 271 -19.08 -13.69 0.67
CA THR A 271 -18.67 -12.53 1.48
C THR A 271 -19.02 -12.73 2.96
N ASN A 272 -20.19 -13.31 3.26
CA ASN A 272 -20.55 -13.66 4.63
C ASN A 272 -19.70 -14.82 5.17
N LYS A 273 -19.37 -15.83 4.35
CA LYS A 273 -18.43 -16.90 4.75
C LYS A 273 -17.04 -16.31 5.08
N LEU A 274 -16.52 -15.40 4.25
CA LEU A 274 -15.25 -14.73 4.50
C LEU A 274 -15.27 -13.95 5.82
N LYS A 275 -16.35 -13.19 6.09
CA LYS A 275 -16.55 -12.48 7.36
C LYS A 275 -16.47 -13.40 8.57
N LEU A 276 -17.06 -14.62 8.48
CA LEU A 276 -17.06 -15.59 9.58
C LEU A 276 -15.68 -16.19 9.87
N LEU A 277 -14.72 -16.03 8.96
CA LEU A 277 -13.32 -16.43 9.18
C LEU A 277 -12.52 -15.41 10.00
N THR A 278 -13.11 -14.26 10.32
CA THR A 278 -12.46 -13.16 11.04
C THR A 278 -13.18 -12.86 12.36
N GLU A 279 -12.41 -12.53 13.38
CA GLU A 279 -12.90 -12.05 14.67
C GLU A 279 -13.06 -10.51 14.67
N PRO A 280 -13.89 -9.95 15.56
CA PRO A 280 -13.90 -8.50 15.77
C PRO A 280 -12.54 -8.02 16.27
N ILE A 281 -11.91 -7.11 15.53
CA ILE A 281 -10.61 -6.55 15.85
C ILE A 281 -10.73 -5.04 16.00
N PHE A 282 -10.19 -4.49 17.09
CA PHE A 282 -10.13 -3.06 17.36
C PHE A 282 -8.68 -2.57 17.20
N PRO A 283 -8.30 -2.02 16.05
CA PRO A 283 -6.93 -1.55 15.78
C PRO A 283 -6.51 -0.41 16.70
N ILE A 284 -7.47 0.43 17.08
CA ILE A 284 -7.27 1.57 17.99
C ILE A 284 -7.83 1.18 19.36
N LYS A 285 -7.00 1.30 20.38
CA LYS A 285 -7.42 1.01 21.75
C LYS A 285 -8.24 2.16 22.34
N ASP A 286 -9.20 1.84 23.20
CA ASP A 286 -10.14 2.82 23.78
C ASP A 286 -9.50 3.75 24.83
N LYS A 287 -8.25 3.55 25.17
CA LYS A 287 -7.54 4.37 26.16
C LYS A 287 -6.20 4.85 25.63
N LEU A 288 -5.77 6.00 26.16
CA LEU A 288 -4.41 6.49 25.94
C LEU A 288 -3.40 5.64 26.71
N TYR A 289 -2.23 5.44 26.12
CA TYR A 289 -1.10 4.71 26.71
C TYR A 289 0.11 5.63 26.77
N PRO A 290 0.10 6.65 27.66
CA PRO A 290 1.29 7.46 27.87
C PRO A 290 2.42 6.57 28.37
N PRO A 291 3.68 6.85 28.03
CA PRO A 291 4.81 6.16 28.62
C PRO A 291 4.83 6.38 30.13
N ASP A 292 5.41 5.45 30.88
CA ASP A 292 5.66 5.61 32.30
C ASP A 292 7.14 5.93 32.51
N ILE A 293 7.40 7.08 33.16
CA ILE A 293 8.74 7.51 33.54
C ILE A 293 8.69 7.83 35.04
N GLU A 294 9.35 7.02 35.85
CA GLU A 294 9.35 7.11 37.29
C GLU A 294 9.74 8.50 37.77
N GLY A 295 8.92 9.09 38.61
CA GLY A 295 9.12 10.40 39.24
C GLY A 295 9.05 11.59 38.27
N SER A 296 8.51 11.39 37.05
CA SER A 296 8.41 12.50 36.06
C SER A 296 7.39 13.56 36.46
N ASP A 297 6.40 13.24 37.28
CA ASP A 297 5.48 14.20 37.89
C ASP A 297 6.22 15.18 38.81
N GLN A 298 7.03 14.66 39.71
CA GLN A 298 7.83 15.52 40.61
C GLN A 298 8.92 16.28 39.85
N LYS A 299 9.60 15.63 38.90
CA LYS A 299 10.60 16.28 38.05
C LYS A 299 10.01 17.45 37.25
N LEU A 300 8.82 17.30 36.70
CA LEU A 300 8.13 18.39 35.99
C LEU A 300 7.83 19.55 36.95
N ARG A 301 7.34 19.23 38.15
CA ARG A 301 7.05 20.23 39.17
C ARG A 301 8.31 21.01 39.59
N ASP A 302 9.40 20.29 39.84
CA ASP A 302 10.68 20.90 40.24
C ASP A 302 11.22 21.83 39.14
N ILE A 303 11.25 21.38 37.88
CA ILE A 303 11.68 22.19 36.72
C ILE A 303 10.85 23.48 36.63
N CYS A 304 9.52 23.37 36.76
CA CYS A 304 8.65 24.53 36.63
C CYS A 304 8.85 25.55 37.78
N PHE A 305 8.97 25.10 39.03
CA PHE A 305 9.19 25.98 40.14
C PHE A 305 10.63 26.58 40.15
N GLU A 306 11.62 25.79 39.76
CA GLU A 306 12.98 26.29 39.57
C GLU A 306 13.04 27.45 38.55
N THR A 307 12.43 27.24 37.38
CA THR A 307 12.33 28.26 36.33
C THR A 307 11.55 29.50 36.84
N ALA A 308 10.44 29.27 37.55
CA ALA A 308 9.65 30.39 38.12
C ALA A 308 10.46 31.20 39.10
N HIS A 309 11.23 30.57 40.00
CA HIS A 309 12.12 31.28 40.93
C HIS A 309 13.26 32.04 40.23
N GLN A 310 13.79 31.47 39.12
CA GLN A 310 14.80 32.18 38.31
C GLN A 310 14.23 33.45 37.67
N TRP A 311 12.97 33.41 37.22
CA TRP A 311 12.35 34.53 36.51
C TRP A 311 11.71 35.57 37.43
N TYR A 312 11.11 35.17 38.55
CA TYR A 312 10.29 36.00 39.40
C TYR A 312 10.92 36.25 40.81
N GLY A 313 12.05 35.60 41.10
CA GLY A 313 12.74 35.74 42.37
C GLY A 313 12.37 34.69 43.42
N LYS A 314 13.00 34.81 44.60
CA LYS A 314 12.85 33.83 45.68
C LYS A 314 11.40 33.75 46.19
N ASP A 315 10.76 34.91 46.36
CA ASP A 315 9.36 34.99 46.79
C ASP A 315 8.50 35.19 45.56
N LEU A 316 7.78 34.14 45.16
CA LEU A 316 6.95 34.19 43.96
C LEU A 316 5.73 35.09 44.19
N PRO A 317 5.35 35.95 43.20
CA PRO A 317 4.09 36.66 43.28
C PRO A 317 2.92 35.68 43.37
N ASP A 318 1.91 35.96 44.20
CA ASP A 318 0.71 35.12 44.39
C ASP A 318 0.07 34.67 43.11
N ILE A 319 0.00 35.53 42.09
CA ILE A 319 -0.61 35.21 40.81
C ILE A 319 0.18 34.15 40.04
N VAL A 320 1.50 34.17 40.14
CA VAL A 320 2.43 33.23 39.51
C VAL A 320 2.29 31.85 40.18
N GLU A 321 2.41 31.83 41.51
CA GLU A 321 2.36 30.59 42.28
C GLU A 321 0.99 29.89 42.14
N LYS A 322 -0.11 30.64 42.29
CA LYS A 322 -1.47 30.09 42.15
C LYS A 322 -1.71 29.57 40.75
N ARG A 323 -1.26 30.26 39.71
CA ARG A 323 -1.43 29.84 38.35
C ARG A 323 -0.62 28.57 38.05
N LEU A 324 0.63 28.52 38.41
CA LEU A 324 1.53 27.41 38.19
C LEU A 324 1.04 26.15 38.90
N THR A 325 0.68 26.25 40.18
CA THR A 325 0.15 25.17 40.99
C THR A 325 -1.11 24.61 40.36
N ARG A 326 -2.07 25.47 39.98
CA ARG A 326 -3.34 25.08 39.38
C ARG A 326 -3.13 24.29 38.08
N GLU A 327 -2.26 24.76 37.17
CA GLU A 327 -1.98 24.06 35.91
C GLU A 327 -1.26 22.72 36.14
N LEU A 328 -0.25 22.69 37.02
CA LEU A 328 0.47 21.47 37.36
C LEU A 328 -0.46 20.43 38.00
N ASP A 329 -1.32 20.81 38.92
CA ASP A 329 -2.26 19.89 39.56
C ASP A 329 -3.24 19.30 38.53
N SER A 330 -3.71 20.09 37.57
CA SER A 330 -4.55 19.60 36.48
C SER A 330 -3.79 18.64 35.56
N ILE A 331 -2.59 18.99 35.13
CA ILE A 331 -1.76 18.17 34.23
C ILE A 331 -1.39 16.84 34.90
N ILE A 332 -0.96 16.90 36.17
CA ILE A 332 -0.56 15.73 36.97
C ILE A 332 -1.79 14.86 37.26
N GLY A 333 -2.89 15.46 37.72
CA GLY A 333 -4.12 14.76 38.04
C GLY A 333 -4.76 14.01 36.85
N HIS A 334 -4.55 14.47 35.63
CA HIS A 334 -5.00 13.79 34.40
C HIS A 334 -3.94 12.90 33.75
N GLY A 335 -2.76 12.72 34.36
CA GLY A 335 -1.71 11.82 33.85
C GLY A 335 -0.93 12.35 32.65
N TYR A 336 -1.02 13.65 32.32
CA TYR A 336 -0.30 14.22 31.18
C TYR A 336 1.11 14.73 31.51
N TYR A 337 1.53 14.67 32.77
CA TYR A 337 2.82 15.13 33.23
C TYR A 337 4.01 14.52 32.50
N VAL A 338 3.93 13.23 32.15
CA VAL A 338 4.98 12.52 31.42
C VAL A 338 5.18 13.09 30.01
N VAL A 339 4.10 13.50 29.34
CA VAL A 339 4.17 14.12 28.01
C VAL A 339 4.87 15.46 28.06
N TYR A 340 4.56 16.29 29.07
CA TYR A 340 5.26 17.56 29.32
C TYR A 340 6.73 17.34 29.65
N TYR A 341 7.03 16.34 30.48
CA TYR A 341 8.43 16.04 30.85
C TYR A 341 9.23 15.56 29.62
N ILE A 342 8.69 14.70 28.79
CA ILE A 342 9.33 14.28 27.52
C ILE A 342 9.52 15.48 26.59
N SER A 343 8.51 16.34 26.45
CA SER A 343 8.60 17.54 25.63
C SER A 343 9.72 18.46 26.10
N HIS A 344 9.84 18.68 27.42
CA HIS A 344 10.96 19.40 28.00
C HIS A 344 12.32 18.80 27.62
N LEU A 345 12.49 17.48 27.76
CA LEU A 345 13.73 16.79 27.39
C LEU A 345 14.09 16.94 25.91
N LEU A 346 13.09 16.85 25.04
CA LEU A 346 13.27 17.00 23.59
C LEU A 346 13.66 18.43 23.21
N VAL A 347 12.96 19.42 23.75
CA VAL A 347 13.27 20.86 23.52
C VAL A 347 14.65 21.21 24.09
N LYS A 348 14.94 20.75 25.29
CA LYS A 348 16.26 20.94 25.89
C LYS A 348 17.36 20.35 25.00
N LYS A 349 17.24 19.12 24.59
CA LYS A 349 18.21 18.46 23.69
C LYS A 349 18.40 19.24 22.41
N SER A 350 17.30 19.68 21.78
CA SER A 350 17.34 20.45 20.53
C SER A 350 18.12 21.80 20.76
N ASN A 351 17.83 22.50 21.82
CA ASN A 351 18.52 23.74 22.14
C ASN A 351 20.02 23.52 22.49
N ASP A 352 20.33 22.44 23.22
CA ASP A 352 21.71 22.06 23.56
C ASP A 352 22.53 21.73 22.28
N ASP A 353 21.85 21.19 21.23
CA ASP A 353 22.45 20.94 19.93
C ASP A 353 22.51 22.18 19.01
N GLY A 354 22.05 23.33 19.47
CA GLY A 354 22.10 24.61 18.74
C GLY A 354 20.90 24.87 17.82
N TYR A 355 19.83 24.10 17.93
CA TYR A 355 18.60 24.28 17.13
C TYR A 355 17.55 25.02 17.94
N LEU A 356 16.96 26.08 17.34
CA LEU A 356 15.86 26.81 17.95
C LEU A 356 14.56 26.04 17.86
N VAL A 357 13.82 26.00 18.97
CA VAL A 357 12.47 25.43 19.02
C VAL A 357 11.48 26.55 19.33
N GLY A 358 10.40 26.64 18.59
CA GLY A 358 9.31 27.58 18.81
C GLY A 358 8.01 26.83 19.17
N SER A 359 7.22 27.42 20.06
CA SER A 359 5.90 26.90 20.42
C SER A 359 4.93 27.01 19.24
N ARG A 360 4.03 26.01 19.09
CA ARG A 360 2.99 26.02 18.08
C ARG A 360 1.64 25.61 18.69
N GLY A 361 0.60 26.34 18.31
CA GLY A 361 -0.76 26.08 18.79
C GLY A 361 -0.98 26.49 20.24
N SER A 362 -1.88 25.80 20.92
CA SER A 362 -2.33 26.15 22.30
C SER A 362 -1.26 25.97 23.37
N VAL A 363 -0.21 25.21 23.11
CA VAL A 363 0.91 25.02 24.07
C VAL A 363 1.59 26.36 24.42
N GLY A 364 1.62 27.30 23.46
CA GLY A 364 2.17 28.65 23.69
C GLY A 364 1.41 29.50 24.71
N SER A 365 0.21 29.09 25.14
CA SER A 365 -0.59 29.71 26.17
C SER A 365 -0.57 28.98 27.53
N SER A 366 0.08 27.82 27.61
CA SER A 366 0.29 27.10 28.87
C SER A 366 1.42 27.68 29.67
N PHE A 367 1.13 28.08 30.91
CA PHE A 367 2.15 28.60 31.80
C PHE A 367 3.14 27.53 32.25
N VAL A 368 2.67 26.31 32.48
CA VAL A 368 3.53 25.16 32.75
C VAL A 368 4.47 24.88 31.58
N ALA A 369 4.01 24.96 30.33
CA ALA A 369 4.90 24.80 29.17
C ALA A 369 5.99 25.84 29.14
N THR A 370 5.66 27.10 29.41
CA THR A 370 6.66 28.20 29.53
C THR A 370 7.64 27.93 30.65
N MET A 371 7.15 27.53 31.84
CA MET A 371 8.01 27.27 32.99
C MET A 371 8.81 25.97 32.87
N SER A 372 8.39 25.04 32.02
CA SER A 372 9.16 23.85 31.68
C SER A 372 10.05 24.02 30.46
N ASN A 373 10.18 25.21 29.90
CA ASN A 373 11.02 25.55 28.75
C ASN A 373 10.63 24.75 27.48
N ILE A 374 9.29 24.57 27.24
CA ILE A 374 8.73 23.90 26.04
C ILE A 374 8.33 24.97 25.02
#